data_570be363de23cdee0b3b7514339fd532
#
_entry.id   570be363de23cdee0b3b7514339fd532
#
_cell.length_a   1.000
_cell.length_b   1.000
_cell.length_c   1.000
_cell.angle_alpha   90.00
_cell.angle_beta   90.00
_cell.angle_gamma   90.00
#
_symmetry.space_group_name_H-M   'P 1'
#
loop_
_entity.id
_entity.type
_entity.pdbx_description
1 polymer ?
#
loop_
_entity_poly.entity_id
_entity_poly.type
_entity_poly.pdbx_seq_one_letter_code
_entity_poly.pdbx_strand_id
1 'polypeptide(L)'
;PAGFSTVPFKYAVNRGMRVDVMVGTVRATAVIDSGAQVTVGNLALREALARRRAAQDSLDSAIIGVTADVQPAARVRIPSIVAGDLLVKNAEIMFSDLHIFEHWQLVSKPALIIGMDVLGALDTLVIDYRRNELQIKVRR
;
A
#
# COMPACT_ATOMS: atom_id res chain seq x y z
N PRO A 1 -22.14 -8.59 3.67
CA PRO A 1 -22.25 -9.99 3.23
C PRO A 1 -21.17 -10.87 3.85
N ALA A 2 -21.54 -12.10 4.11
CA ALA A 2 -20.61 -13.04 4.73
C ALA A 2 -19.40 -13.30 3.84
N GLY A 3 -18.21 -13.34 4.45
CA GLY A 3 -16.97 -13.59 3.73
C GLY A 3 -16.35 -12.38 3.07
N PHE A 4 -16.96 -11.21 3.21
CA PHE A 4 -16.41 -9.98 2.66
C PHE A 4 -15.74 -9.16 3.75
N SER A 5 -14.61 -8.58 3.41
CA SER A 5 -13.94 -7.55 4.23
C SER A 5 -14.43 -6.19 3.80
N THR A 6 -14.58 -5.29 4.76
CA THR A 6 -15.03 -3.92 4.52
C THR A 6 -13.87 -2.96 4.69
N VAL A 7 -13.65 -2.11 3.70
CA VAL A 7 -12.59 -1.11 3.72
C VAL A 7 -13.21 0.26 3.40
N PRO A 8 -13.15 1.21 4.32
CA PRO A 8 -13.64 2.56 4.04
C PRO A 8 -12.71 3.27 3.04
N PHE A 9 -13.29 4.09 2.18
CA PHE A 9 -12.50 4.89 1.25
C PHE A 9 -12.96 6.33 1.19
N LYS A 10 -12.10 7.20 0.68
CA LYS A 10 -12.41 8.57 0.33
C LYS A 10 -12.22 8.73 -1.17
N TYR A 11 -13.16 9.43 -1.78
CA TYR A 11 -13.10 9.67 -3.22
C TYR A 11 -13.29 11.15 -3.51
N ALA A 12 -12.44 11.69 -4.37
CA ALA A 12 -12.58 13.05 -4.87
C ALA A 12 -12.15 13.08 -6.33
N VAL A 13 -12.81 13.89 -7.12
CA VAL A 13 -12.42 14.10 -8.51
C VAL A 13 -10.96 14.57 -8.54
N ASN A 14 -10.16 14.00 -9.41
CA ASN A 14 -8.74 14.27 -9.59
C ASN A 14 -7.83 13.76 -8.46
N ARG A 15 -8.36 13.06 -7.45
CA ARG A 15 -7.55 12.52 -6.36
C ARG A 15 -7.62 11.01 -6.23
N GLY A 16 -8.51 10.39 -7.00
CA GLY A 16 -8.66 8.95 -6.97
C GLY A 16 -9.36 8.43 -5.72
N MET A 17 -9.44 7.12 -5.64
CA MET A 17 -10.03 6.43 -4.50
C MET A 17 -8.93 6.14 -3.48
N ARG A 18 -9.02 6.73 -2.31
CA ARG A 18 -8.01 6.66 -1.27
C ARG A 18 -8.47 5.83 -0.10
N VAL A 19 -7.58 5.00 0.38
CA VAL A 19 -7.81 4.11 1.52
C VAL A 19 -6.66 4.31 2.50
N ASP A 20 -6.99 4.44 3.78
CA ASP A 20 -5.96 4.47 4.83
C ASP A 20 -5.51 3.04 5.09
N VAL A 21 -4.20 2.82 5.09
CA VAL A 21 -3.62 1.49 5.28
C VAL A 21 -2.47 1.52 6.27
N MET A 22 -2.15 0.34 6.80
CA MET A 22 -0.90 0.13 7.53
C MET A 22 -0.03 -0.78 6.67
N VAL A 23 1.12 -0.26 6.25
CA VAL A 23 2.13 -1.04 5.52
C VAL A 23 3.17 -1.48 6.54
N GLY A 24 3.11 -2.73 6.96
CA GLY A 24 3.83 -3.14 8.15
C GLY A 24 3.37 -2.30 9.33
N THR A 25 4.27 -1.53 9.92
CA THR A 25 3.97 -0.64 11.05
C THR A 25 3.86 0.83 10.64
N VAL A 26 3.85 1.12 9.35
CA VAL A 26 3.82 2.48 8.83
C VAL A 26 2.44 2.83 8.29
N ARG A 27 1.87 3.93 8.77
CA ARG A 27 0.63 4.47 8.19
C ARG A 27 0.90 5.03 6.81
N ALA A 28 0.00 4.73 5.89
CA ALA A 28 0.12 5.23 4.52
C ALA A 28 -1.25 5.47 3.91
N THR A 29 -1.27 6.25 2.84
CA THR A 29 -2.45 6.43 2.01
C THR A 29 -2.28 5.58 0.77
N ALA A 30 -3.23 4.68 0.51
CA ALA A 30 -3.24 3.87 -0.69
C ALA A 30 -4.24 4.44 -1.69
N VAL A 31 -3.83 4.52 -2.95
CA VAL A 31 -4.72 4.85 -4.05
C VAL A 31 -4.99 3.56 -4.82
N ILE A 32 -6.26 3.23 -4.97
CA ILE A 32 -6.68 2.03 -5.68
C ILE A 32 -6.72 2.35 -7.17
N ASP A 33 -5.90 1.66 -7.96
CA ASP A 33 -5.74 1.95 -9.38
C ASP A 33 -5.67 0.67 -10.21
N SER A 34 -6.80 0.30 -10.80
CA SER A 34 -6.90 -0.88 -11.65
C SER A 34 -6.14 -0.71 -12.97
N GLY A 35 -5.78 0.53 -13.33
CA GLY A 35 -4.94 0.79 -14.49
C GLY A 35 -3.46 0.54 -14.27
N ALA A 36 -3.03 0.43 -13.02
CA ALA A 36 -1.65 0.11 -12.69
C ALA A 36 -1.46 -1.41 -12.63
N GLN A 37 -0.39 -1.91 -13.24
CA GLN A 37 -0.11 -3.34 -13.21
C GLN A 37 0.58 -3.77 -11.93
N VAL A 38 1.38 -2.89 -11.36
CA VAL A 38 2.16 -3.18 -10.15
C VAL A 38 1.84 -2.17 -9.06
N THR A 39 2.03 -2.61 -7.82
CA THR A 39 1.89 -1.75 -6.65
C THR A 39 3.18 -0.97 -6.46
N VAL A 40 3.06 0.35 -6.36
CA VAL A 40 4.22 1.25 -6.26
C VAL A 40 4.07 2.14 -5.05
N GLY A 41 5.07 2.13 -4.19
CA GLY A 41 5.18 3.04 -3.06
C GLY A 41 5.98 4.28 -3.43
N ASN A 42 5.67 5.40 -2.79
CA ASN A 42 6.46 6.60 -2.96
C ASN A 42 7.74 6.56 -2.09
N LEU A 43 8.61 7.53 -2.29
CA LEU A 43 9.88 7.55 -1.55
C LEU A 43 9.67 7.83 -0.07
N ALA A 44 8.64 8.59 0.30
CA ALA A 44 8.33 8.82 1.71
C ALA A 44 7.96 7.52 2.43
N LEU A 45 7.23 6.62 1.77
CA LEU A 45 6.93 5.30 2.32
C LEU A 45 8.21 4.48 2.46
N ARG A 46 9.05 4.49 1.44
CA ARG A 46 10.33 3.78 1.50
C ARG A 46 11.17 4.23 2.69
N GLU A 47 11.28 5.54 2.87
CA GLU A 47 12.06 6.10 3.98
C GLU A 47 11.45 5.74 5.33
N ALA A 48 10.13 5.79 5.46
CA ALA A 48 9.47 5.44 6.72
C ALA A 48 9.68 3.97 7.06
N LEU A 49 9.58 3.09 6.08
CA LEU A 49 9.84 1.66 6.29
C LEU A 49 11.30 1.42 6.66
N ALA A 50 12.22 2.12 6.03
CA ALA A 50 13.65 2.01 6.34
C ALA A 50 13.93 2.45 7.77
N ARG A 51 13.34 3.55 8.22
CA ARG A 51 13.52 4.02 9.60
C ARG A 51 12.97 3.03 10.62
N ARG A 52 11.80 2.45 10.34
CA ARG A 52 11.20 1.43 11.23
C ARG A 52 12.08 0.20 11.30
N ARG A 53 12.60 -0.24 10.18
CA ARG A 53 13.47 -1.40 10.13
C ARG A 53 14.80 -1.14 10.84
N ALA A 54 15.40 0.01 10.66
CA ALA A 54 16.60 0.39 11.34
C ALA A 54 16.43 0.43 12.86
N ALA A 55 15.29 0.97 13.33
CA ALA A 55 14.99 0.97 14.76
C ALA A 55 14.84 -0.45 15.31
N GLN A 56 14.27 -1.36 14.52
CA GLN A 56 14.14 -2.76 14.91
C GLN A 56 15.49 -3.47 14.84
N ASP A 57 16.29 -3.19 13.84
CA ASP A 57 17.60 -3.81 13.62
C ASP A 57 18.62 -3.37 14.66
N SER A 58 18.43 -2.24 15.31
CA SER A 58 19.30 -1.84 16.41
C SER A 58 19.23 -2.82 17.57
N LEU A 59 18.16 -3.60 17.66
CA LEU A 59 17.99 -4.65 18.66
C LEU A 59 18.46 -6.01 18.15
N ASP A 60 18.52 -6.17 16.85
CA ASP A 60 18.87 -7.43 16.20
C ASP A 60 19.78 -7.14 15.02
N SER A 61 21.04 -6.98 15.32
CA SER A 61 22.05 -6.50 14.37
C SER A 61 22.32 -7.45 13.20
N ALA A 62 21.62 -8.58 13.13
CA ALA A 62 21.90 -9.57 12.11
C ALA A 62 21.31 -9.22 10.74
N ILE A 63 20.38 -8.30 10.68
CA ILE A 63 19.72 -7.93 9.42
C ILE A 63 20.36 -6.69 8.87
N ILE A 64 21.19 -6.85 7.87
CA ILE A 64 22.06 -5.80 7.40
C ILE A 64 21.65 -5.32 6.03
N GLY A 65 21.68 -3.99 5.85
CA GLY A 65 21.81 -3.37 4.55
C GLY A 65 20.63 -3.44 3.62
N VAL A 66 19.51 -3.98 4.09
CA VAL A 66 18.38 -4.16 3.19
C VAL A 66 17.69 -2.84 2.90
N THR A 67 17.70 -1.93 3.87
CA THR A 67 16.82 -0.77 3.81
C THR A 67 17.53 0.49 3.35
N ALA A 68 18.78 0.66 3.73
CA ALA A 68 19.50 1.87 3.38
C ALA A 68 19.82 1.95 1.89
N ASP A 69 19.94 0.79 1.24
CA ASP A 69 20.42 0.70 -0.14
C ASP A 69 19.31 0.28 -1.13
N VAL A 70 18.05 0.38 -0.74
CA VAL A 70 16.97 0.03 -1.66
C VAL A 70 16.95 1.02 -2.83
N GLN A 71 17.13 0.51 -4.04
CA GLN A 71 17.07 1.30 -5.25
C GLN A 71 15.63 1.75 -5.51
N PRO A 72 15.42 2.94 -6.12
CA PRO A 72 14.07 3.45 -6.37
C PRO A 72 13.13 2.51 -7.11
N ALA A 73 13.63 1.67 -7.98
CA ALA A 73 12.79 0.72 -8.71
C ALA A 73 12.84 -0.69 -8.13
N ALA A 74 13.48 -0.89 -7.00
CA ALA A 74 13.60 -2.22 -6.40
C ALA A 74 12.28 -2.66 -5.77
N ARG A 75 12.00 -3.96 -5.87
CA ARG A 75 10.84 -4.57 -5.23
C ARG A 75 11.21 -5.00 -3.81
N VAL A 76 10.33 -4.68 -2.89
CA VAL A 76 10.50 -5.05 -1.49
C VAL A 76 9.26 -5.83 -1.06
N ARG A 77 9.49 -6.98 -0.42
CA ARG A 77 8.41 -7.78 0.12
C ARG A 77 8.01 -7.22 1.48
N ILE A 78 6.75 -6.89 1.63
CA ILE A 78 6.17 -6.36 2.85
C ILE A 78 5.33 -7.47 3.49
N PRO A 79 5.57 -7.82 4.76
CA PRO A 79 4.83 -8.91 5.40
C PRO A 79 3.33 -8.69 5.45
N SER A 80 2.89 -7.45 5.66
CA SER A 80 1.47 -7.19 5.76
C SER A 80 1.11 -5.79 5.31
N ILE A 81 -0.05 -5.68 4.66
CA ILE A 81 -0.74 -4.42 4.43
C ILE A 81 -2.14 -4.61 5.00
N VAL A 82 -2.55 -3.74 5.92
CA VAL A 82 -3.87 -3.81 6.55
C VAL A 82 -4.68 -2.62 6.11
N ALA A 83 -5.87 -2.88 5.59
CA ALA A 83 -6.82 -1.86 5.16
C ALA A 83 -8.19 -2.24 5.71
N GLY A 84 -8.69 -1.49 6.70
CA GLY A 84 -9.93 -1.86 7.37
C GLY A 84 -9.85 -3.29 7.91
N ASP A 85 -10.77 -4.14 7.49
CA ASP A 85 -10.81 -5.55 7.86
C ASP A 85 -9.93 -6.43 6.98
N LEU A 86 -9.33 -5.88 5.94
CA LEU A 86 -8.57 -6.64 4.96
C LEU A 86 -7.11 -6.74 5.38
N LEU A 87 -6.58 -7.96 5.33
CA LEU A 87 -5.15 -8.22 5.53
C LEU A 87 -4.58 -8.81 4.23
N VAL A 88 -3.59 -8.13 3.67
CA VAL A 88 -2.82 -8.64 2.52
C VAL A 88 -1.44 -9.05 3.04
N LYS A 89 -1.09 -10.32 2.85
CA LYS A 89 0.20 -10.85 3.29
C LYS A 89 1.17 -10.94 2.14
N ASN A 90 2.44 -10.66 2.43
CA ASN A 90 3.55 -10.87 1.50
C ASN A 90 3.38 -10.13 0.18
N ALA A 91 2.93 -8.88 0.26
CA ALA A 91 2.83 -8.04 -0.93
C ALA A 91 4.21 -7.57 -1.36
N GLU A 92 4.42 -7.49 -2.66
CA GLU A 92 5.62 -6.87 -3.20
C GLU A 92 5.31 -5.42 -3.59
N ILE A 93 6.13 -4.51 -3.13
CA ILE A 93 6.00 -3.09 -3.43
C ILE A 93 7.25 -2.63 -4.16
N MET A 94 7.07 -2.02 -5.32
CA MET A 94 8.12 -1.32 -6.03
C MET A 94 8.14 0.13 -5.56
N PHE A 95 9.28 0.70 -5.30
CA PHE A 95 9.38 2.10 -4.88
C PHE A 95 9.89 2.95 -6.02
N SER A 96 9.21 4.03 -6.30
CA SER A 96 9.59 4.95 -7.35
C SER A 96 9.00 6.34 -7.11
N ASP A 97 9.72 7.35 -7.55
CA ASP A 97 9.27 8.74 -7.48
C ASP A 97 8.43 9.05 -8.70
N LEU A 98 7.23 8.47 -8.75
CA LEU A 98 6.33 8.68 -9.88
C LEU A 98 5.71 10.07 -9.84
N HIS A 99 5.63 10.70 -11.01
CA HIS A 99 5.05 12.03 -11.14
C HIS A 99 3.60 12.10 -10.66
N ILE A 100 2.85 11.02 -10.78
CA ILE A 100 1.46 10.97 -10.35
C ILE A 100 1.29 11.24 -8.85
N PHE A 101 2.27 10.89 -8.03
CA PHE A 101 2.22 11.19 -6.60
C PHE A 101 2.20 12.70 -6.36
N GLU A 102 2.94 13.45 -7.14
CA GLU A 102 2.93 14.90 -7.06
C GLU A 102 1.57 15.45 -7.45
N HIS A 103 0.99 14.93 -8.51
CA HIS A 103 -0.34 15.33 -8.97
C HIS A 103 -1.41 15.09 -7.90
N TRP A 104 -1.27 14.00 -7.15
CA TRP A 104 -2.20 13.65 -6.08
C TRP A 104 -1.85 14.29 -4.73
N GLN A 105 -0.79 15.10 -4.68
CA GLN A 105 -0.29 15.71 -3.45
C GLN A 105 0.11 14.65 -2.40
N LEU A 106 0.72 13.57 -2.86
CA LEU A 106 1.16 12.46 -2.04
C LEU A 106 2.67 12.25 -2.16
N VAL A 107 3.45 13.32 -2.02
CA VAL A 107 4.91 13.24 -2.10
C VAL A 107 5.54 13.18 -0.71
N SER A 108 5.06 14.01 0.21
CA SER A 108 5.71 14.20 1.51
C SER A 108 5.27 13.20 2.58
N LYS A 109 4.19 12.47 2.33
CA LYS A 109 3.65 11.49 3.28
C LYS A 109 3.72 10.10 2.66
N PRO A 110 3.88 9.05 3.48
CA PRO A 110 3.87 7.68 2.97
C PRO A 110 2.60 7.38 2.16
N ALA A 111 2.78 6.93 0.95
CA ALA A 111 1.67 6.61 0.05
C ALA A 111 2.07 5.52 -0.92
N LEU A 112 1.07 4.83 -1.46
CA LEU A 112 1.31 3.81 -2.48
C LEU A 112 0.11 3.71 -3.41
N ILE A 113 0.39 3.23 -4.61
CA ILE A 113 -0.63 2.87 -5.59
C ILE A 113 -0.81 1.37 -5.51
N ILE A 114 -2.04 0.91 -5.25
CA ILE A 114 -2.38 -0.51 -5.28
C ILE A 114 -2.75 -0.87 -6.70
N GLY A 115 -1.95 -1.69 -7.33
CA GLY A 115 -2.13 -2.11 -8.70
C GLY A 115 -2.76 -3.50 -8.84
N MET A 116 -2.84 -3.97 -10.07
CA MET A 116 -3.48 -5.25 -10.39
C MET A 116 -2.76 -6.46 -9.84
N ASP A 117 -1.48 -6.34 -9.51
CA ASP A 117 -0.75 -7.43 -8.84
C ASP A 117 -1.37 -7.79 -7.48
N VAL A 118 -1.89 -6.79 -6.77
CA VAL A 118 -2.62 -7.01 -5.51
C VAL A 118 -4.11 -7.20 -5.78
N LEU A 119 -4.72 -6.32 -6.59
CA LEU A 119 -6.16 -6.37 -6.86
C LEU A 119 -6.56 -7.66 -7.57
N GLY A 120 -5.66 -8.20 -8.42
CA GLY A 120 -5.92 -9.45 -9.12
C GLY A 120 -5.98 -10.67 -8.24
N ALA A 121 -5.51 -10.59 -7.00
CA ALA A 121 -5.63 -11.67 -6.02
C ALA A 121 -7.00 -11.67 -5.34
N LEU A 122 -7.82 -10.66 -5.56
CA LEU A 122 -9.16 -10.58 -5.00
C LEU A 122 -10.13 -11.39 -5.86
N ASP A 123 -11.06 -12.07 -5.21
CA ASP A 123 -12.12 -12.77 -5.91
C ASP A 123 -13.20 -11.78 -6.37
N THR A 124 -13.60 -10.91 -5.48
CA THR A 124 -14.66 -9.94 -5.74
C THR A 124 -14.32 -8.60 -5.08
N LEU A 125 -14.53 -7.54 -5.82
CA LEU A 125 -14.42 -6.18 -5.31
C LEU A 125 -15.72 -5.45 -5.64
N VAL A 126 -16.44 -4.99 -4.62
CA VAL A 126 -17.63 -4.17 -4.77
C VAL A 126 -17.33 -2.78 -4.24
N ILE A 127 -17.60 -1.77 -5.04
CA ILE A 127 -17.44 -0.39 -4.63
C ILE A 127 -18.81 0.15 -4.27
N ASP A 128 -19.00 0.45 -2.99
CA ASP A 128 -20.25 1.02 -2.49
C ASP A 128 -20.08 2.52 -2.30
N TYR A 129 -20.50 3.29 -3.30
CA TYR A 129 -20.38 4.74 -3.26
C TYR A 129 -21.34 5.40 -2.28
N ARG A 130 -22.39 4.71 -1.87
CA ARG A 130 -23.35 5.27 -0.89
C ARG A 130 -22.75 5.27 0.50
N ARG A 131 -22.02 4.23 0.84
CA ARG A 131 -21.38 4.07 2.14
C ARG A 131 -19.91 4.48 2.14
N ASN A 132 -19.35 4.76 0.98
CA ASN A 132 -17.92 4.99 0.79
C ASN A 132 -17.11 3.83 1.36
N GLU A 133 -17.48 2.63 0.97
CA GLU A 133 -16.84 1.40 1.42
C GLU A 133 -16.56 0.48 0.25
N LEU A 134 -15.41 -0.19 0.32
CA LEU A 134 -15.11 -1.32 -0.54
C LEU A 134 -15.52 -2.59 0.18
N GLN A 135 -16.21 -3.48 -0.51
CA GLN A 135 -16.51 -4.81 -0.02
C GLN A 135 -15.64 -5.77 -0.81
N ILE A 136 -14.77 -6.47 -0.13
CA ILE A 136 -13.72 -7.26 -0.75
C ILE A 136 -13.81 -8.71 -0.31
N LYS A 137 -13.78 -9.60 -1.29
CA LYS A 137 -13.67 -11.03 -1.04
C LYS A 137 -12.37 -11.53 -1.61
N VAL A 138 -11.57 -12.15 -0.79
CA VAL A 138 -10.26 -12.66 -1.18
C VAL A 138 -10.41 -14.06 -1.75
N ARG A 139 -9.67 -14.33 -2.82
CA ARG A 139 -9.62 -15.66 -3.42
C ARG A 139 -8.93 -16.62 -2.47
N ARG A 140 -9.53 -17.77 -2.32
CA ARG A 140 -8.97 -18.85 -1.48
C ARG A 140 -8.09 -19.79 -2.28
#